data_c41ea61024aff1a25dc8610dd0aa0d50
#
_entry.id   c41ea61024aff1a25dc8610dd0aa0d50
#
_cell.length_a   1.000
_cell.length_b   1.000
_cell.length_c   1.000
_cell.angle_alpha   90.00
_cell.angle_beta   90.00
_cell.angle_gamma   90.00
#
_symmetry.space_group_name_H-M   'P 1'
#
loop_
_entity.id
_entity.type
_entity.pdbx_description
1 polymer ?
#
loop_
_entity_poly.entity_id
_entity_poly.type
_entity_poly.pdbx_seq_one_letter_code
_entity_poly.pdbx_strand_id
1 'polypeptide(L)'
;MADQDLKNKYQPVADFMSRNGFQIQHFHVENNKVVLTASAPTEFLKNRAWDEIKKVDPNFSDLQHSITVASETMYVVKSGDNLSNISKSFYGSSNEYTKIAQANNISNPDKIQPGQKIKIPAA
;
A
#
# COMPACT_ATOMS: atom_id res chain seq x y z
N MET A 1 20.49 -12.79 17.27
CA MET A 1 20.20 -11.43 16.76
C MET A 1 19.15 -10.80 17.65
N ALA A 2 19.35 -9.55 18.04
CA ALA A 2 18.38 -8.85 18.87
C ALA A 2 17.08 -8.58 18.07
N ASP A 3 15.94 -8.59 18.77
CA ASP A 3 14.64 -8.36 18.15
C ASP A 3 14.59 -7.02 17.41
N GLN A 4 15.22 -5.98 17.96
CA GLN A 4 15.25 -4.68 17.33
C GLN A 4 16.02 -4.71 15.99
N ASP A 5 17.08 -5.51 15.90
CA ASP A 5 17.86 -5.65 14.66
C ASP A 5 17.03 -6.33 13.57
N LEU A 6 16.26 -7.37 13.92
CA LEU A 6 15.36 -8.04 13.00
C LEU A 6 14.26 -7.08 12.52
N LYS A 7 13.68 -6.33 13.45
CA LYS A 7 12.64 -5.36 13.11
C LYS A 7 13.20 -4.26 12.21
N ASN A 8 14.40 -3.75 12.51
CA ASN A 8 15.06 -2.72 11.70
C ASN A 8 15.36 -3.21 10.29
N LYS A 9 15.67 -4.50 10.14
CA LYS A 9 15.92 -5.10 8.82
C LYS A 9 14.75 -4.92 7.87
N TYR A 10 13.52 -5.09 8.37
CA TYR A 10 12.30 -4.99 7.58
C TYR A 10 11.59 -3.64 7.71
N GLN A 11 12.18 -2.69 8.45
CA GLN A 11 11.58 -1.36 8.60
C GLN A 11 11.33 -0.66 7.25
N PRO A 12 12.23 -0.76 6.24
CA PRO A 12 11.95 -0.15 4.94
C PRO A 12 10.68 -0.70 4.28
N VAL A 13 10.35 -1.97 4.50
CA VAL A 13 9.12 -2.58 3.98
C VAL A 13 7.90 -1.96 4.65
N ALA A 14 7.93 -1.85 5.99
CA ALA A 14 6.83 -1.23 6.74
C ALA A 14 6.65 0.23 6.36
N ASP A 15 7.74 0.96 6.15
CA ASP A 15 7.69 2.36 5.73
C ASP A 15 7.07 2.49 4.33
N PHE A 16 7.44 1.61 3.41
CA PHE A 16 6.83 1.56 2.08
C PHE A 16 5.32 1.35 2.19
N MET A 17 4.90 0.37 3.00
CA MET A 17 3.49 0.06 3.19
C MET A 17 2.72 1.24 3.76
N SER A 18 3.27 1.90 4.79
CA SER A 18 2.63 3.05 5.43
C SER A 18 2.46 4.21 4.47
N ARG A 19 3.46 4.47 3.62
CA ARG A 19 3.41 5.57 2.66
C ARG A 19 2.43 5.30 1.52
N ASN A 20 2.10 4.04 1.26
CA ASN A 20 1.27 3.65 0.12
C ASN A 20 -0.13 3.17 0.51
N GLY A 21 -0.58 3.50 1.71
CA GLY A 21 -1.95 3.26 2.11
C GLY A 21 -2.26 1.86 2.60
N PHE A 22 -1.25 1.03 2.83
CA PHE A 22 -1.45 -0.28 3.44
C PHE A 22 -1.96 -0.13 4.86
N GLN A 23 -2.78 -1.08 5.30
CA GLN A 23 -3.14 -1.21 6.70
C GLN A 23 -2.30 -2.33 7.30
N ILE A 24 -1.40 -1.98 8.21
CA ILE A 24 -0.52 -2.93 8.89
C ILE A 24 -1.20 -3.37 10.18
N GLN A 25 -1.56 -4.65 10.27
CA GLN A 25 -2.17 -5.22 11.47
C GLN A 25 -1.12 -5.63 12.49
N HIS A 26 -0.03 -6.24 12.02
CA HIS A 26 1.05 -6.70 12.88
C HIS A 26 2.41 -6.41 12.24
N PHE A 27 3.30 -5.84 13.03
CA PHE A 27 4.71 -5.70 12.67
C PHE A 27 5.53 -5.77 13.95
N HIS A 28 5.92 -6.99 14.32
CA HIS A 28 6.67 -7.26 15.55
C HIS A 28 7.54 -8.48 15.36
N VAL A 29 8.39 -8.78 16.35
CA VAL A 29 9.24 -9.96 16.33
C VAL A 29 8.66 -11.02 17.26
N GLU A 30 8.60 -12.24 16.77
CA GLU A 30 8.10 -13.39 17.53
C GLU A 30 8.86 -14.65 17.08
N ASN A 31 9.39 -15.41 18.03
CA ASN A 31 10.13 -16.66 17.75
C ASN A 31 11.30 -16.44 16.78
N ASN A 32 12.05 -15.36 16.94
CA ASN A 32 13.18 -14.97 16.09
C ASN A 32 12.80 -14.70 14.63
N LYS A 33 11.54 -14.34 14.39
CA LYS A 33 11.05 -13.94 13.08
C LYS A 33 10.26 -12.65 13.20
N VAL A 34 10.31 -11.85 12.14
CA VAL A 34 9.44 -10.67 12.04
C VAL A 34 8.07 -11.15 11.55
N VAL A 35 7.04 -10.80 12.31
CA VAL A 35 5.64 -11.04 11.90
C VAL A 35 5.13 -9.78 11.23
N LEU A 36 4.75 -9.89 9.97
CA LEU A 36 4.24 -8.76 9.19
C LEU A 36 2.93 -9.17 8.54
N THR A 37 1.84 -8.60 9.04
CA THR A 37 0.50 -8.83 8.51
C THR A 37 -0.08 -7.50 8.06
N ALA A 38 -0.51 -7.43 6.82
CA ALA A 38 -0.97 -6.18 6.23
C ALA A 38 -1.99 -6.41 5.13
N SER A 39 -2.79 -5.38 4.84
CA SER A 39 -3.70 -5.34 3.70
C SER A 39 -3.24 -4.28 2.72
N ALA A 40 -3.04 -4.67 1.46
CA ALA A 40 -2.67 -3.75 0.39
C ALA A 40 -3.91 -3.11 -0.22
N PRO A 41 -3.84 -1.84 -0.65
CA PRO A 41 -4.97 -1.21 -1.34
C PRO A 41 -5.28 -1.85 -2.69
N THR A 42 -4.26 -2.31 -3.40
CA THR A 42 -4.42 -2.92 -4.73
C THR A 42 -3.42 -4.06 -4.91
N GLU A 43 -3.67 -4.90 -5.89
CA GLU A 43 -2.76 -5.99 -6.26
C GLU A 43 -1.40 -5.44 -6.72
N PHE A 44 -1.42 -4.33 -7.47
CA PHE A 44 -0.19 -3.67 -7.91
C PHE A 44 0.72 -3.32 -6.73
N LEU A 45 0.14 -2.70 -5.68
CA LEU A 45 0.92 -2.31 -4.50
C LEU A 45 1.36 -3.53 -3.69
N LYS A 46 0.54 -4.57 -3.63
CA LYS A 46 0.93 -5.84 -3.00
C LYS A 46 2.19 -6.40 -3.67
N ASN A 47 2.23 -6.41 -4.99
CA ASN A 47 3.37 -6.89 -5.74
C ASN A 47 4.61 -6.03 -5.50
N ARG A 48 4.44 -4.72 -5.39
CA ARG A 48 5.54 -3.81 -5.07
C ARG A 48 6.06 -4.04 -3.65
N ALA A 49 5.18 -4.36 -2.70
CA ALA A 49 5.62 -4.70 -1.34
C ALA A 49 6.51 -5.94 -1.35
N TRP A 50 6.18 -6.94 -2.17
CA TRP A 50 7.01 -8.11 -2.34
C TRP A 50 8.39 -7.77 -2.91
N ASP A 51 8.45 -6.84 -3.86
CA ASP A 51 9.73 -6.35 -4.39
C ASP A 51 10.59 -5.74 -3.27
N GLU A 52 9.97 -4.96 -2.38
CA GLU A 52 10.68 -4.36 -1.24
C GLU A 52 11.17 -5.44 -0.27
N ILE A 53 10.38 -6.47 0.00
CA ILE A 53 10.78 -7.60 0.84
C ILE A 53 12.01 -8.30 0.25
N LYS A 54 11.99 -8.57 -1.04
CA LYS A 54 13.08 -9.25 -1.73
C LYS A 54 14.35 -8.42 -1.80
N LYS A 55 14.24 -7.09 -1.81
CA LYS A 55 15.40 -6.20 -1.72
C LYS A 55 16.10 -6.30 -0.38
N VAL A 56 15.33 -6.48 0.69
CA VAL A 56 15.86 -6.63 2.04
C VAL A 56 16.54 -7.99 2.20
N ASP A 57 15.83 -9.04 1.80
CA ASP A 57 16.34 -10.41 1.87
C ASP A 57 15.60 -11.28 0.83
N PRO A 58 16.28 -11.71 -0.23
CA PRO A 58 15.64 -12.54 -1.27
C PRO A 58 15.06 -13.85 -0.74
N ASN A 59 15.59 -14.36 0.36
CA ASN A 59 15.12 -15.60 0.97
C ASN A 59 14.04 -15.39 2.02
N PHE A 60 13.94 -14.20 2.59
CA PHE A 60 12.98 -13.80 3.64
C PHE A 60 12.64 -14.91 4.65
N SER A 61 13.65 -15.73 5.01
CA SER A 61 13.47 -16.90 5.90
C SER A 61 13.14 -16.50 7.33
N ASP A 62 13.48 -15.27 7.74
CA ASP A 62 13.18 -14.71 9.06
C ASP A 62 11.94 -13.81 9.06
N LEU A 63 11.11 -13.92 8.03
CA LEU A 63 9.86 -13.16 7.91
C LEU A 63 8.68 -14.12 7.86
N GLN A 64 7.75 -13.94 8.80
CA GLN A 64 6.43 -14.56 8.74
C GLN A 64 5.45 -13.52 8.24
N HIS A 65 4.87 -13.75 7.08
CA HIS A 65 4.08 -12.72 6.39
C HIS A 65 2.67 -13.20 6.07
N SER A 66 1.77 -12.24 6.01
CA SER A 66 0.45 -12.41 5.44
C SER A 66 0.03 -11.07 4.83
N ILE A 67 0.08 -10.97 3.52
CA ILE A 67 -0.27 -9.74 2.81
C ILE A 67 -1.47 -10.04 1.92
N THR A 68 -2.59 -9.41 2.25
CA THR A 68 -3.85 -9.56 1.51
C THR A 68 -4.14 -8.28 0.73
N VAL A 69 -5.16 -8.34 -0.13
CA VAL A 69 -5.63 -7.16 -0.87
C VAL A 69 -7.00 -6.78 -0.32
N ALA A 70 -7.15 -5.53 0.14
CA ALA A 70 -8.43 -5.02 0.59
C ALA A 70 -9.36 -4.84 -0.60
N SER A 71 -10.68 -4.99 -0.40
CA SER A 71 -11.64 -4.78 -1.48
C SER A 71 -11.76 -3.32 -1.87
N GLU A 72 -11.52 -2.43 -0.93
CA GLU A 72 -11.67 -0.99 -1.10
C GLU A 72 -10.82 -0.26 -0.06
N THR A 73 -10.25 0.88 -0.44
CA THR A 73 -9.44 1.71 0.44
C THR A 73 -9.90 3.16 0.30
N MET A 74 -9.93 3.89 1.42
CA MET A 74 -10.22 5.32 1.41
C MET A 74 -8.92 6.11 1.28
N TYR A 75 -8.94 7.10 0.41
CA TYR A 75 -7.80 7.99 0.20
C TYR A 75 -8.24 9.43 0.40
N VAL A 76 -7.44 10.21 1.13
CA VAL A 76 -7.68 11.63 1.31
C VAL A 76 -6.85 12.40 0.28
N VAL A 77 -7.51 13.16 -0.56
CA VAL A 77 -6.86 13.94 -1.63
C VAL A 77 -5.96 15.00 -1.01
N LYS A 78 -4.76 15.13 -1.54
CA LYS A 78 -3.77 16.13 -1.11
C LYS A 78 -3.69 17.24 -2.15
N SER A 79 -3.15 18.39 -1.73
CA SER A 79 -2.90 19.49 -2.64
C SER A 79 -1.99 19.04 -3.79
N GLY A 80 -2.40 19.34 -5.02
CA GLY A 80 -1.66 18.94 -6.22
C GLY A 80 -2.03 17.58 -6.78
N ASP A 81 -2.88 16.81 -6.10
CA ASP A 81 -3.33 15.52 -6.61
C ASP A 81 -4.32 15.67 -7.77
N ASN A 82 -4.28 14.68 -8.67
CA ASN A 82 -5.34 14.48 -9.66
C ASN A 82 -5.60 12.99 -9.78
N LEU A 83 -6.74 12.61 -10.39
CA LEU A 83 -7.12 11.20 -10.48
C LEU A 83 -6.11 10.37 -11.27
N SER A 84 -5.47 10.94 -12.29
CA SER A 84 -4.45 10.24 -13.08
C SER A 84 -3.24 9.88 -12.22
N ASN A 85 -2.76 10.81 -11.40
CA ASN A 85 -1.63 10.57 -10.50
C ASN A 85 -1.98 9.57 -9.42
N ILE A 86 -3.18 9.68 -8.85
CA ILE A 86 -3.68 8.75 -7.86
C ILE A 86 -3.78 7.33 -8.46
N SER A 87 -4.31 7.23 -9.67
CA SER A 87 -4.40 5.97 -10.40
C SER A 87 -3.01 5.34 -10.61
N LYS A 88 -2.04 6.15 -11.02
CA LYS A 88 -0.68 5.67 -11.21
C LYS A 88 -0.08 5.12 -9.91
N SER A 89 -0.35 5.79 -8.79
CA SER A 89 0.15 5.36 -7.49
C SER A 89 -0.46 4.03 -7.03
N PHE A 90 -1.76 3.84 -7.24
CA PHE A 90 -2.46 2.65 -6.74
C PHE A 90 -2.48 1.48 -7.73
N TYR A 91 -2.52 1.76 -9.02
CA TYR A 91 -2.67 0.72 -10.06
C TYR A 91 -1.45 0.60 -10.98
N GLY A 92 -0.49 1.49 -10.87
CA GLY A 92 0.68 1.51 -11.75
C GLY A 92 0.43 2.12 -13.11
N SER A 93 -0.78 2.60 -13.38
CA SER A 93 -1.15 3.20 -14.66
C SER A 93 -2.09 4.39 -14.44
N SER A 94 -1.81 5.50 -15.09
CA SER A 94 -2.69 6.68 -15.04
C SER A 94 -4.02 6.45 -15.77
N ASN A 95 -4.09 5.45 -16.65
CA ASN A 95 -5.28 5.17 -17.45
C ASN A 95 -6.42 4.55 -16.65
N GLU A 96 -6.16 4.10 -15.43
CA GLU A 96 -7.18 3.48 -14.57
C GLU A 96 -7.99 4.51 -13.77
N TYR A 97 -7.77 5.80 -14.00
CA TYR A 97 -8.47 6.86 -13.26
C TYR A 97 -10.00 6.78 -13.39
N THR A 98 -10.49 6.20 -14.48
CA THR A 98 -11.93 6.04 -14.70
C THR A 98 -12.56 5.12 -13.67
N LYS A 99 -11.84 4.10 -13.21
CA LYS A 99 -12.31 3.23 -12.14
C LYS A 99 -12.56 4.00 -10.85
N ILE A 100 -11.64 4.90 -10.52
CA ILE A 100 -11.76 5.75 -9.33
C ILE A 100 -12.94 6.71 -9.50
N ALA A 101 -13.05 7.36 -10.66
CA ALA A 101 -14.13 8.29 -10.93
C ALA A 101 -15.50 7.61 -10.82
N GLN A 102 -15.64 6.42 -11.39
CA GLN A 102 -16.88 5.66 -11.35
C GLN A 102 -17.25 5.23 -9.92
N ALA A 103 -16.25 4.79 -9.15
CA ALA A 103 -16.48 4.35 -7.77
C ALA A 103 -16.96 5.48 -6.87
N ASN A 104 -16.67 6.73 -7.23
CA ASN A 104 -16.96 7.90 -6.42
C ASN A 104 -18.02 8.83 -7.06
N ASN A 105 -18.63 8.42 -8.16
CA ASN A 105 -19.60 9.24 -8.89
C ASN A 105 -19.03 10.61 -9.29
N ILE A 106 -17.75 10.64 -9.68
CA ILE A 106 -17.07 11.85 -10.11
C ILE A 106 -17.26 12.01 -11.61
N SER A 107 -18.03 13.03 -12.02
CA SER A 107 -18.29 13.30 -13.44
C SER A 107 -17.14 14.04 -14.11
N ASN A 108 -16.39 14.83 -13.35
CA ASN A 108 -15.24 15.57 -13.86
C ASN A 108 -14.01 15.24 -13.03
N PRO A 109 -13.03 14.48 -13.60
CA PRO A 109 -11.82 14.08 -12.87
C PRO A 109 -10.96 15.24 -12.38
N ASP A 110 -11.11 16.43 -12.97
CA ASP A 110 -10.35 17.60 -12.58
C ASP A 110 -10.95 18.33 -11.40
N LYS A 111 -12.14 17.91 -10.94
CA LYS A 111 -12.84 18.57 -9.83
C LYS A 111 -12.73 17.84 -8.51
N ILE A 112 -11.55 17.40 -8.16
CA ILE A 112 -11.26 16.89 -6.82
C ILE A 112 -10.54 17.98 -6.01
N GLN A 113 -10.75 17.98 -4.70
CA GLN A 113 -10.20 19.00 -3.82
C GLN A 113 -9.41 18.39 -2.68
N PRO A 114 -8.37 19.08 -2.19
CA PRO A 114 -7.62 18.61 -1.01
C PRO A 114 -8.57 18.39 0.17
N GLY A 115 -8.37 17.28 0.88
CA GLY A 115 -9.22 16.90 2.00
C GLY A 115 -10.43 16.06 1.61
N GLN A 116 -10.74 15.95 0.33
CA GLN A 116 -11.84 15.09 -0.14
C GLN A 116 -11.49 13.62 0.07
N LYS A 117 -12.43 12.84 0.60
CA LYS A 117 -12.23 11.39 0.77
C LYS A 117 -12.80 10.67 -0.45
N ILE A 118 -11.97 9.86 -1.07
CA ILE A 118 -12.38 9.07 -2.23
C ILE A 118 -12.12 7.58 -1.98
N LYS A 119 -12.92 6.74 -2.62
CA LYS A 119 -12.76 5.29 -2.56
C LYS A 119 -11.82 4.82 -3.66
N ILE A 120 -10.90 3.95 -3.31
CA ILE A 120 -9.99 3.32 -4.27
C ILE A 120 -10.35 1.84 -4.33
N PRO A 121 -11.07 1.38 -5.37
CA PRO A 121 -11.36 -0.05 -5.52
C PRO A 121 -10.08 -0.84 -5.79
N ALA A 122 -10.07 -2.09 -5.37
CA ALA A 122 -8.87 -2.93 -5.45
C ALA A 122 -8.43 -3.24 -6.88
N ALA A 123 -9.35 -3.21 -7.81
CA ALA A 123 -9.05 -3.50 -9.23
C ALA A 123 -9.96 -2.74 -10.17
#